data_8950a46989dee967f783e25a4e61d30d
#
_entry.id   8950a46989dee967f783e25a4e61d30d
#
_cell.length_a   1.000
_cell.length_b   1.000
_cell.length_c   1.000
_cell.angle_alpha   90.00
_cell.angle_beta   90.00
_cell.angle_gamma   90.00
#
_symmetry.space_group_name_H-M   'P 1'
#
loop_
_entity.id
_entity.type
_entity.pdbx_description
1 polymer ?
#
loop_
_entity_poly.entity_id
_entity_poly.type
_entity_poly.pdbx_seq_one_letter_code
_entity_poly.pdbx_strand_id
1 'polypeptide(L)'
;DALPICRELHTGRYNFLHRGWSPLEPFDDSVPEILKKNGIHTHLVTDHKHYWRDGGATYHSRYSTYEFIRGQEGDAWKGVVDKPEYRYESGEPEEIKQRRITSRVQHQINVQFMQNEEDHHLARTINKGLEFIDTNHASDNWFLQLECFDPHEPFFVPEKYLRMYGIDDPSQFDGWPPYYFVTESPERKSVIQKYYMALLTMVDAYVGKVLDYMDHYDLWQDTMLIVNTDHGFLLGEHEWWGKNIMPLYNEVANIPCFIWHPQHGCAGESRQALAQTIDIPATLLDSFGLPKPQDMQGVSLLPVLRDDTPVRNYALFGYHGCHINITDGRYVYMRAPVTQGVSGLYEYTLMPTRINRRFTPSELQGMTLHPPFGFTKGCKVLKIPAESVMTRGADRFGHRLYDLHDDPLQQTQSRDTAAAERLCSSMKAMMAQSDAPSELYPRYGLEDAGGPLLGLDPHLLPELAAFAPVVRYGLFALLQHLEGSGQTELMAQLQSTSQPGWTTENLWAFVQNEVPQEQHQSVYYKMALEMRLD
;
A
#
# COMPACT_ATOMS: atom_id res chain seq x y z
N ASP A 1 -4.65 5.57 -3.60
CA ASP A 1 -3.95 4.95 -4.72
C ASP A 1 -3.60 3.52 -4.31
N ALA A 2 -4.38 2.56 -4.82
CA ALA A 2 -4.20 1.15 -4.53
C ALA A 2 -2.79 0.68 -4.93
N LEU A 3 -2.24 -0.21 -4.15
CA LEU A 3 -0.93 -0.82 -4.34
C LEU A 3 -0.93 -1.81 -5.52
N PRO A 4 0.22 -2.30 -6.00
CA PRO A 4 0.30 -3.31 -7.06
C PRO A 4 -0.37 -4.65 -6.74
N ILE A 5 -1.04 -4.74 -5.60
CA ILE A 5 -1.58 -5.97 -5.01
C ILE A 5 -2.68 -6.63 -5.86
N CYS A 6 -3.51 -5.85 -6.60
CA CYS A 6 -4.53 -6.44 -7.48
C CYS A 6 -3.90 -7.42 -8.50
N ARG A 7 -2.74 -7.05 -9.07
CA ARG A 7 -2.02 -7.92 -9.99
C ARG A 7 -1.41 -9.12 -9.28
N GLU A 8 -0.93 -8.94 -8.06
CA GLU A 8 -0.39 -10.02 -7.23
C GLU A 8 -1.46 -11.03 -6.83
N LEU A 9 -2.68 -10.56 -6.48
CA LEU A 9 -3.84 -11.43 -6.21
C LEU A 9 -4.32 -12.20 -7.45
N HIS A 10 -4.09 -11.68 -8.66
CA HIS A 10 -4.40 -12.42 -9.88
C HIS A 10 -3.32 -13.43 -10.25
N THR A 11 -2.04 -13.06 -10.09
CA THR A 11 -0.91 -13.81 -10.67
C THR A 11 -0.14 -14.66 -9.67
N GLY A 12 -0.26 -14.39 -8.38
CA GLY A 12 0.56 -15.01 -7.33
C GLY A 12 2.06 -14.72 -7.46
N ARG A 13 2.44 -13.53 -7.99
CA ARG A 13 3.83 -13.14 -8.25
C ARG A 13 4.18 -11.79 -7.63
N TYR A 14 5.46 -11.61 -7.26
CA TYR A 14 6.02 -10.32 -6.85
C TYR A 14 6.14 -9.37 -8.06
N ASN A 15 5.13 -8.57 -8.31
CA ASN A 15 5.11 -7.67 -9.46
C ASN A 15 5.84 -6.34 -9.20
N PHE A 16 5.98 -5.92 -7.95
CA PHE A 16 6.57 -4.62 -7.56
C PHE A 16 8.05 -4.47 -7.95
N LEU A 17 8.78 -5.57 -8.17
CA LEU A 17 10.17 -5.51 -8.65
C LEU A 17 10.29 -5.01 -10.09
N HIS A 18 9.25 -5.20 -10.90
CA HIS A 18 9.28 -4.90 -12.33
C HIS A 18 8.43 -3.72 -12.72
N ARG A 19 7.42 -3.42 -11.92
CA ARG A 19 6.45 -2.39 -12.26
C ARG A 19 5.65 -1.92 -11.05
N GLY A 20 5.23 -0.66 -11.10
CA GLY A 20 4.27 -0.08 -10.17
C GLY A 20 2.83 -0.51 -10.44
N TRP A 21 1.88 0.33 -10.09
CA TRP A 21 0.45 0.09 -10.23
C TRP A 21 0.03 -0.06 -11.69
N SER A 22 -0.23 -1.27 -12.12
CA SER A 22 -0.24 -1.67 -13.53
C SER A 22 -1.47 -2.48 -13.94
N PRO A 23 -1.78 -2.56 -15.25
CA PRO A 23 -2.69 -3.56 -15.80
C PRO A 23 -2.16 -4.99 -15.61
N LEU A 24 -3.02 -5.97 -15.86
CA LEU A 24 -2.57 -7.33 -16.19
C LEU A 24 -1.90 -7.33 -17.55
N GLU A 25 -0.80 -8.03 -17.66
CA GLU A 25 -0.02 -8.15 -18.88
C GLU A 25 -0.50 -9.35 -19.74
N PRO A 26 -0.26 -9.36 -21.05
CA PRO A 26 -0.63 -10.47 -21.91
C PRO A 26 -0.01 -11.83 -21.53
N PHE A 27 1.10 -11.81 -20.81
CA PHE A 27 1.80 -13.01 -20.33
C PHE A 27 1.41 -13.43 -18.91
N ASP A 28 0.56 -12.66 -18.21
CA ASP A 28 0.15 -12.97 -16.84
C ASP A 28 -0.84 -14.14 -16.80
N ASP A 29 -0.60 -15.06 -15.89
CA ASP A 29 -1.52 -16.15 -15.56
C ASP A 29 -2.51 -15.67 -14.50
N SER A 30 -3.69 -15.26 -14.93
CA SER A 30 -4.75 -14.76 -14.03
C SER A 30 -5.57 -15.91 -13.46
N VAL A 31 -5.63 -16.05 -12.12
CA VAL A 31 -6.37 -17.14 -11.46
C VAL A 31 -7.85 -17.15 -11.82
N PRO A 32 -8.61 -16.04 -11.81
CA PRO A 32 -10.00 -16.07 -12.29
C PRO A 32 -10.15 -16.60 -13.73
N GLU A 33 -9.21 -16.27 -14.61
CA GLU A 33 -9.22 -16.78 -15.98
C GLU A 33 -8.88 -18.28 -16.06
N ILE A 34 -7.94 -18.75 -15.21
CA ILE A 34 -7.61 -20.19 -15.11
C ILE A 34 -8.84 -20.98 -14.62
N LEU A 35 -9.48 -20.52 -13.55
CA LEU A 35 -10.70 -21.11 -13.01
C LEU A 35 -11.78 -21.20 -14.10
N LYS A 36 -12.06 -20.07 -14.77
CA LYS A 36 -13.03 -20.00 -15.88
C LYS A 36 -12.72 -21.00 -17.00
N LYS A 37 -11.45 -21.12 -17.42
CA LYS A 37 -11.02 -22.08 -18.46
C LYS A 37 -11.18 -23.54 -18.04
N ASN A 38 -11.26 -23.80 -16.73
CA ASN A 38 -11.46 -25.14 -16.17
C ASN A 38 -12.92 -25.40 -15.71
N GLY A 39 -13.88 -24.63 -16.20
CA GLY A 39 -15.30 -24.87 -15.96
C GLY A 39 -15.83 -24.35 -14.62
N ILE A 40 -15.05 -23.55 -13.90
CA ILE A 40 -15.49 -22.90 -12.68
C ILE A 40 -16.05 -21.52 -13.05
N HIS A 41 -17.30 -21.25 -12.70
CA HIS A 41 -17.91 -19.94 -12.95
C HIS A 41 -17.32 -18.89 -12.01
N THR A 42 -16.67 -17.87 -12.57
CA THR A 42 -16.07 -16.79 -11.77
C THR A 42 -16.90 -15.53 -11.86
N HIS A 43 -17.28 -14.96 -10.72
CA HIS A 43 -18.06 -13.74 -10.64
C HIS A 43 -17.34 -12.69 -9.77
N LEU A 44 -17.27 -11.46 -10.27
CA LEU A 44 -16.70 -10.32 -9.55
C LEU A 44 -17.81 -9.31 -9.26
N VAL A 45 -17.96 -8.92 -7.99
CA VAL A 45 -18.73 -7.73 -7.62
C VAL A 45 -17.78 -6.75 -6.97
N THR A 46 -17.68 -5.54 -7.51
CA THR A 46 -16.67 -4.57 -7.07
C THR A 46 -17.15 -3.13 -7.16
N ASP A 47 -16.70 -2.29 -6.24
CA ASP A 47 -16.77 -0.83 -6.34
C ASP A 47 -15.41 -0.21 -6.76
N HIS A 48 -14.44 -1.03 -7.17
CA HIS A 48 -13.11 -0.62 -7.58
C HIS A 48 -13.15 0.15 -8.91
N LYS A 49 -13.39 1.46 -8.84
CA LYS A 49 -13.52 2.37 -9.99
C LYS A 49 -12.35 2.32 -10.98
N HIS A 50 -11.15 1.93 -10.54
CA HIS A 50 -9.97 1.89 -11.41
C HIS A 50 -10.02 0.76 -12.44
N TYR A 51 -10.84 -0.27 -12.24
CA TYR A 51 -11.06 -1.32 -13.25
C TYR A 51 -11.81 -0.82 -14.49
N TRP A 52 -12.36 0.38 -14.46
CA TRP A 52 -13.00 1.05 -15.61
C TRP A 52 -12.17 2.20 -16.16
N ARG A 53 -10.85 2.19 -15.90
CA ARG A 53 -9.89 3.14 -16.48
C ARG A 53 -8.97 2.42 -17.47
N ASP A 54 -8.08 3.18 -18.15
CA ASP A 54 -7.28 2.72 -19.30
C ASP A 54 -6.65 1.33 -19.12
N GLY A 55 -5.89 1.09 -18.06
CA GLY A 55 -5.24 -0.20 -17.82
C GLY A 55 -6.05 -1.14 -16.94
N GLY A 56 -6.92 -0.61 -16.09
CA GLY A 56 -7.73 -1.39 -15.16
C GLY A 56 -8.71 -2.33 -15.83
N ALA A 57 -9.16 -2.01 -17.05
CA ALA A 57 -10.08 -2.84 -17.82
C ALA A 57 -9.54 -4.28 -18.12
N THR A 58 -8.28 -4.53 -17.85
CA THR A 58 -7.68 -5.86 -17.99
C THR A 58 -8.07 -6.84 -16.87
N TYR A 59 -8.57 -6.35 -15.73
CA TYR A 59 -8.88 -7.16 -14.54
C TYR A 59 -10.26 -7.81 -14.62
N HIS A 60 -11.33 -7.01 -14.65
CA HIS A 60 -12.71 -7.53 -14.60
C HIS A 60 -13.05 -8.44 -15.77
N SER A 61 -12.43 -8.23 -16.93
CA SER A 61 -12.61 -9.07 -18.11
C SER A 61 -12.07 -10.51 -17.98
N ARG A 62 -11.33 -10.82 -16.91
CA ARG A 62 -10.83 -12.18 -16.63
C ARG A 62 -11.91 -13.09 -16.03
N TYR A 63 -12.95 -12.51 -15.44
CA TYR A 63 -14.07 -13.24 -14.85
C TYR A 63 -15.07 -13.71 -15.89
N SER A 64 -15.92 -14.67 -15.53
CA SER A 64 -17.03 -15.11 -16.37
C SER A 64 -18.11 -14.03 -16.46
N THR A 65 -18.45 -13.46 -15.31
CA THR A 65 -19.41 -12.37 -15.17
C THR A 65 -18.91 -11.37 -14.12
N TYR A 66 -19.41 -10.13 -14.16
CA TYR A 66 -19.03 -9.10 -13.18
C TYR A 66 -20.10 -8.03 -13.06
N GLU A 67 -20.18 -7.42 -11.85
CA GLU A 67 -20.97 -6.22 -11.57
C GLU A 67 -20.09 -5.11 -11.01
N PHE A 68 -20.32 -3.88 -11.48
CA PHE A 68 -19.64 -2.69 -11.02
C PHE A 68 -20.55 -1.74 -10.28
N ILE A 69 -20.21 -1.45 -9.03
CA ILE A 69 -20.92 -0.52 -8.16
C ILE A 69 -20.23 0.84 -8.21
N ARG A 70 -21.02 1.88 -8.49
CA ARG A 70 -20.54 3.25 -8.66
C ARG A 70 -20.65 4.06 -7.36
N GLY A 71 -19.77 5.06 -7.20
CA GLY A 71 -19.87 6.09 -6.18
C GLY A 71 -18.74 6.17 -5.18
N GLN A 72 -17.85 5.15 -5.16
CA GLN A 72 -16.71 5.12 -4.26
C GLN A 72 -15.74 6.27 -4.54
N GLU A 73 -15.22 6.92 -3.50
CA GLU A 73 -14.23 8.00 -3.59
C GLU A 73 -14.64 9.09 -4.63
N GLY A 74 -13.69 9.62 -5.39
CA GLY A 74 -13.94 10.52 -6.52
C GLY A 74 -14.27 9.79 -7.82
N ASP A 75 -15.03 8.68 -7.78
CA ASP A 75 -15.52 8.02 -8.99
C ASP A 75 -16.26 9.00 -9.90
N ALA A 76 -15.93 9.04 -11.19
CA ALA A 76 -16.59 9.89 -12.18
C ALA A 76 -18.00 9.39 -12.50
N TRP A 77 -18.86 9.31 -11.49
CA TRP A 77 -20.21 8.72 -11.55
C TRP A 77 -21.27 9.73 -11.92
N LYS A 78 -21.45 10.75 -11.09
CA LYS A 78 -22.53 11.74 -11.29
C LYS A 78 -21.98 12.99 -11.99
N GLY A 79 -22.65 13.38 -13.08
CA GLY A 79 -22.28 14.58 -13.85
C GLY A 79 -23.02 15.80 -13.30
N VAL A 80 -22.28 16.77 -12.74
CA VAL A 80 -22.76 18.08 -12.33
C VAL A 80 -21.87 19.13 -12.98
N VAL A 81 -22.46 20.02 -13.79
CA VAL A 81 -21.71 21.05 -14.54
C VAL A 81 -21.26 22.16 -13.60
N ASP A 82 -22.18 22.69 -12.81
CA ASP A 82 -21.90 23.72 -11.80
C ASP A 82 -21.39 23.04 -10.52
N LYS A 83 -20.09 22.80 -10.46
CA LYS A 83 -19.46 22.09 -9.37
C LYS A 83 -19.53 22.89 -8.07
N PRO A 84 -19.78 22.23 -6.91
CA PRO A 84 -19.71 22.88 -5.62
C PRO A 84 -18.29 23.37 -5.31
N GLU A 85 -18.19 24.48 -4.59
CA GLU A 85 -16.93 24.93 -4.02
C GLU A 85 -16.51 23.97 -2.90
N TYR A 86 -15.28 23.45 -2.98
CA TYR A 86 -14.72 22.61 -1.95
C TYR A 86 -13.88 23.44 -0.98
N ARG A 87 -14.26 23.46 0.28
CA ARG A 87 -13.50 24.10 1.35
C ARG A 87 -12.61 23.07 2.03
N TYR A 88 -11.35 23.38 2.09
CA TYR A 88 -10.30 22.50 2.55
C TYR A 88 -9.88 22.86 3.98
N GLU A 89 -9.91 21.89 4.89
CA GLU A 89 -9.55 22.10 6.29
C GLU A 89 -8.36 21.24 6.75
N SER A 90 -7.66 20.54 5.86
CA SER A 90 -6.52 19.71 6.25
C SER A 90 -5.22 20.49 6.34
N GLY A 91 -4.31 20.05 7.22
CA GLY A 91 -2.94 20.57 7.33
C GLY A 91 -2.00 20.21 6.18
N GLU A 92 -2.51 19.56 5.12
CA GLU A 92 -1.70 19.19 3.96
C GLU A 92 -1.14 20.40 3.22
N PRO A 93 0.07 20.29 2.65
CA PRO A 93 0.62 21.30 1.75
C PRO A 93 -0.31 21.62 0.57
N GLU A 94 -0.30 22.88 0.12
CA GLU A 94 -1.20 23.38 -0.92
C GLU A 94 -1.12 22.57 -2.22
N GLU A 95 0.07 22.12 -2.60
CA GLU A 95 0.27 21.30 -3.81
C GLU A 95 -0.47 19.95 -3.72
N ILE A 96 -0.44 19.30 -2.56
CA ILE A 96 -1.19 18.05 -2.32
C ILE A 96 -2.69 18.33 -2.41
N LYS A 97 -3.14 19.44 -1.83
CA LYS A 97 -4.54 19.89 -1.91
C LYS A 97 -4.99 20.03 -3.35
N GLN A 98 -4.23 20.75 -4.17
CA GLN A 98 -4.58 21.00 -5.57
C GLN A 98 -4.67 19.71 -6.39
N ARG A 99 -3.79 18.75 -6.17
CA ARG A 99 -3.85 17.44 -6.85
C ARG A 99 -5.11 16.65 -6.52
N ARG A 100 -5.63 16.81 -5.31
CA ARG A 100 -6.77 16.02 -4.79
C ARG A 100 -8.11 16.69 -4.94
N ILE A 101 -8.15 18.00 -5.21
CA ILE A 101 -9.39 18.78 -5.21
C ILE A 101 -10.45 18.21 -6.16
N THR A 102 -10.04 17.77 -7.35
CA THR A 102 -10.97 17.21 -8.34
C THR A 102 -11.65 15.93 -7.84
N SER A 103 -10.91 15.03 -7.18
CA SER A 103 -11.46 13.80 -6.60
C SER A 103 -12.40 14.11 -5.44
N ARG A 104 -12.04 15.06 -4.58
CA ARG A 104 -12.84 15.47 -3.43
C ARG A 104 -14.14 16.16 -3.82
N VAL A 105 -14.10 17.07 -4.80
CA VAL A 105 -15.29 17.69 -5.37
C VAL A 105 -16.22 16.64 -5.99
N GLN A 106 -15.67 15.68 -6.73
CA GLN A 106 -16.48 14.62 -7.31
C GLN A 106 -17.10 13.72 -6.23
N HIS A 107 -16.38 13.44 -5.15
CA HIS A 107 -16.94 12.71 -3.99
C HIS A 107 -18.11 13.46 -3.36
N GLN A 108 -17.98 14.77 -3.12
CA GLN A 108 -19.09 15.59 -2.60
C GLN A 108 -20.34 15.54 -3.50
N ILE A 109 -20.14 15.47 -4.81
CA ILE A 109 -21.26 15.29 -5.76
C ILE A 109 -21.86 13.90 -5.60
N ASN A 110 -21.03 12.85 -5.54
CA ASN A 110 -21.50 11.46 -5.46
C ASN A 110 -22.32 11.20 -4.17
N VAL A 111 -21.86 11.72 -3.04
CA VAL A 111 -22.53 11.56 -1.72
C VAL A 111 -23.99 12.06 -1.73
N GLN A 112 -24.31 13.10 -2.52
CA GLN A 112 -25.68 13.59 -2.65
C GLN A 112 -26.66 12.55 -3.22
N PHE A 113 -26.15 11.49 -3.82
CA PHE A 113 -26.90 10.37 -4.38
C PHE A 113 -26.78 9.08 -3.56
N MET A 114 -26.23 9.19 -2.35
CA MET A 114 -26.08 8.10 -1.37
C MET A 114 -26.61 8.56 -0.02
N GLN A 115 -27.92 8.85 0.03
CA GLN A 115 -28.56 9.46 1.19
C GLN A 115 -28.95 8.43 2.27
N ASN A 116 -29.19 7.18 1.86
CA ASN A 116 -29.52 6.10 2.77
C ASN A 116 -28.37 5.10 2.80
N GLU A 117 -28.31 4.28 3.83
CA GLU A 117 -27.25 3.26 3.96
C GLU A 117 -27.28 2.25 2.80
N GLU A 118 -28.46 1.87 2.33
CA GLU A 118 -28.61 0.98 1.17
C GLU A 118 -28.10 1.57 -0.15
N ASP A 119 -27.96 2.90 -0.24
CA ASP A 119 -27.40 3.57 -1.41
C ASP A 119 -25.86 3.60 -1.37
N HIS A 120 -25.27 3.34 -0.20
CA HIS A 120 -23.82 3.36 0.00
C HIS A 120 -23.15 2.29 -0.87
N HIS A 121 -22.01 2.62 -1.50
CA HIS A 121 -21.33 1.70 -2.42
C HIS A 121 -20.97 0.37 -1.76
N LEU A 122 -20.45 0.35 -0.52
CA LEU A 122 -20.19 -0.88 0.25
C LEU A 122 -21.46 -1.73 0.38
N ALA A 123 -22.57 -1.13 0.83
CA ALA A 123 -23.83 -1.83 1.02
C ALA A 123 -24.31 -2.48 -0.27
N ARG A 124 -24.26 -1.75 -1.37
CA ARG A 124 -24.65 -2.23 -2.69
C ARG A 124 -23.76 -3.34 -3.20
N THR A 125 -22.43 -3.22 -2.98
CA THR A 125 -21.47 -4.24 -3.40
C THR A 125 -21.74 -5.55 -2.67
N ILE A 126 -21.86 -5.54 -1.35
CA ILE A 126 -22.15 -6.75 -0.58
C ILE A 126 -23.52 -7.32 -0.95
N ASN A 127 -24.58 -6.49 -1.02
CA ASN A 127 -25.92 -6.97 -1.37
C ASN A 127 -25.96 -7.63 -2.76
N LYS A 128 -25.19 -7.15 -3.72
CA LYS A 128 -25.07 -7.80 -5.04
C LYS A 128 -24.31 -9.14 -4.98
N GLY A 129 -23.33 -9.24 -4.10
CA GLY A 129 -22.69 -10.53 -3.84
C GLY A 129 -23.65 -11.52 -3.16
N LEU A 130 -24.48 -11.06 -2.23
CA LEU A 130 -25.50 -11.91 -1.60
C LEU A 130 -26.55 -12.38 -2.63
N GLU A 131 -26.96 -11.52 -3.58
CA GLU A 131 -27.84 -11.91 -4.70
C GLU A 131 -27.22 -13.03 -5.56
N PHE A 132 -25.89 -12.99 -5.79
CA PHE A 132 -25.20 -14.07 -6.45
C PHE A 132 -25.27 -15.38 -5.64
N ILE A 133 -25.06 -15.32 -4.32
CA ILE A 133 -25.16 -16.50 -3.43
C ILE A 133 -26.58 -17.04 -3.45
N ASP A 134 -27.61 -16.19 -3.30
CA ASP A 134 -29.02 -16.57 -3.37
C ASP A 134 -29.35 -17.39 -4.63
N THR A 135 -28.77 -16.95 -5.75
CA THR A 135 -29.04 -17.58 -7.06
C THR A 135 -28.27 -18.88 -7.24
N ASN A 136 -27.07 -19.01 -6.62
CA ASN A 136 -26.13 -20.08 -6.99
C ASN A 136 -25.75 -21.02 -5.82
N HIS A 137 -26.27 -20.82 -4.60
CA HIS A 137 -25.91 -21.63 -3.43
C HIS A 137 -26.08 -23.15 -3.62
N ALA A 138 -27.03 -23.56 -4.45
CA ALA A 138 -27.27 -24.98 -4.76
C ALA A 138 -26.44 -25.51 -5.96
N SER A 139 -25.55 -24.69 -6.51
CA SER A 139 -24.70 -25.05 -7.66
C SER A 139 -23.26 -25.26 -7.21
N ASP A 140 -22.54 -26.18 -7.85
CA ASP A 140 -21.12 -26.40 -7.65
C ASP A 140 -20.26 -25.57 -8.61
N ASN A 141 -18.97 -25.51 -8.32
CA ASN A 141 -17.94 -24.96 -9.21
C ASN A 141 -18.13 -23.48 -9.54
N TRP A 142 -18.28 -22.65 -8.49
CA TRP A 142 -18.26 -21.20 -8.60
C TRP A 142 -17.18 -20.56 -7.72
N PHE A 143 -16.72 -19.39 -8.13
CA PHE A 143 -15.84 -18.49 -7.39
C PHE A 143 -16.44 -17.10 -7.40
N LEU A 144 -16.77 -16.58 -6.24
CA LEU A 144 -17.24 -15.20 -6.04
C LEU A 144 -16.15 -14.36 -5.39
N GLN A 145 -15.78 -13.26 -6.02
CA GLN A 145 -14.96 -12.21 -5.42
C GLN A 145 -15.84 -10.99 -5.12
N LEU A 146 -15.96 -10.66 -3.82
CA LEU A 146 -16.54 -9.41 -3.35
C LEU A 146 -15.38 -8.48 -3.02
N GLU A 147 -15.25 -7.40 -3.77
CA GLU A 147 -14.17 -6.44 -3.62
C GLU A 147 -14.75 -5.07 -3.27
N CYS A 148 -14.57 -4.68 -2.01
CA CYS A 148 -15.02 -3.41 -1.47
C CYS A 148 -13.82 -2.52 -1.16
N PHE A 149 -13.88 -1.25 -1.54
CA PHE A 149 -12.84 -0.29 -1.20
C PHE A 149 -12.80 0.01 0.29
N ASP A 150 -13.96 0.11 0.96
CA ASP A 150 -14.00 0.40 2.38
C ASP A 150 -13.24 -0.65 3.22
N PRO A 151 -12.52 -0.20 4.26
CA PRO A 151 -12.53 1.14 4.90
C PRO A 151 -11.53 2.15 4.30
N HIS A 152 -11.35 2.21 2.98
CA HIS A 152 -10.53 3.21 2.29
C HIS A 152 -11.06 4.64 2.50
N GLU A 153 -10.20 5.63 2.46
CA GLU A 153 -10.64 7.03 2.42
C GLU A 153 -11.39 7.36 1.10
N PRO A 154 -12.36 8.29 1.14
CA PRO A 154 -12.81 9.08 2.28
C PRO A 154 -13.59 8.22 3.29
N PHE A 155 -13.42 8.50 4.58
CA PHE A 155 -14.13 7.77 5.64
C PHE A 155 -15.59 8.23 5.69
N PHE A 156 -16.30 8.01 4.60
CA PHE A 156 -17.71 8.34 4.45
C PHE A 156 -18.55 7.19 4.98
N VAL A 157 -19.40 7.50 5.97
CA VAL A 157 -20.22 6.49 6.67
C VAL A 157 -21.51 7.10 7.19
N PRO A 158 -22.64 6.35 7.22
CA PRO A 158 -23.90 6.81 7.82
C PRO A 158 -23.73 7.24 9.29
N GLU A 159 -24.44 8.31 9.68
CA GLU A 159 -24.35 8.93 11.02
C GLU A 159 -24.54 7.95 12.18
N LYS A 160 -25.37 6.90 12.02
CA LYS A 160 -25.59 5.92 13.09
C LYS A 160 -24.28 5.27 13.57
N TYR A 161 -23.32 5.04 12.67
CA TYR A 161 -22.02 4.49 13.02
C TYR A 161 -21.12 5.53 13.68
N LEU A 162 -21.17 6.80 13.25
CA LEU A 162 -20.45 7.91 13.89
C LEU A 162 -20.88 8.11 15.34
N ARG A 163 -22.20 8.04 15.59
CA ARG A 163 -22.76 8.16 16.96
C ARG A 163 -22.28 7.07 17.91
N MET A 164 -21.95 5.87 17.42
CA MET A 164 -21.36 4.80 18.24
C MET A 164 -20.01 5.21 18.85
N TYR A 165 -19.32 6.16 18.23
CA TYR A 165 -18.03 6.70 18.65
C TYR A 165 -18.12 8.10 19.25
N GLY A 166 -19.33 8.57 19.55
CA GLY A 166 -19.58 9.89 20.17
C GLY A 166 -19.37 11.06 19.21
N ILE A 167 -19.59 10.86 17.91
CA ILE A 167 -19.60 11.90 16.88
C ILE A 167 -21.07 12.19 16.55
N ASP A 168 -21.59 13.30 17.10
CA ASP A 168 -22.98 13.73 16.86
C ASP A 168 -23.09 14.68 15.67
N ASP A 169 -22.04 15.40 15.34
CA ASP A 169 -21.95 16.30 14.20
C ASP A 169 -21.06 15.70 13.09
N PRO A 170 -21.63 15.20 11.99
CA PRO A 170 -20.86 14.61 10.89
C PRO A 170 -20.05 15.62 10.07
N SER A 171 -20.21 16.92 10.31
CA SER A 171 -19.43 17.97 9.64
C SER A 171 -18.04 18.19 10.25
N GLN A 172 -17.74 17.55 11.38
CA GLN A 172 -16.45 17.70 12.06
C GLN A 172 -15.24 17.26 11.22
N PHE A 173 -15.46 16.36 10.25
CA PHE A 173 -14.41 15.89 9.36
C PHE A 173 -15.01 15.51 7.99
N ASP A 174 -14.31 15.85 6.92
CA ASP A 174 -14.73 15.62 5.53
C ASP A 174 -14.43 14.21 5.00
N GLY A 175 -13.94 13.32 5.87
CA GLY A 175 -13.59 11.95 5.54
C GLY A 175 -12.21 11.75 4.91
N TRP A 176 -11.50 12.82 4.57
CA TRP A 176 -10.20 12.73 3.90
C TRP A 176 -9.03 12.94 4.87
N PRO A 177 -8.40 11.86 5.40
CA PRO A 177 -7.20 12.01 6.22
C PRO A 177 -6.07 12.61 5.40
N PRO A 178 -5.17 13.39 6.03
CA PRO A 178 -3.98 13.86 5.33
C PRO A 178 -3.06 12.68 4.97
N TYR A 179 -2.27 12.86 3.91
CA TYR A 179 -1.16 11.96 3.57
C TYR A 179 0.13 12.70 3.87
N TYR A 180 0.38 12.89 5.15
CA TYR A 180 1.46 13.73 5.65
C TYR A 180 1.84 13.36 7.08
N PHE A 181 2.77 14.10 7.69
CA PHE A 181 3.02 14.04 9.13
C PHE A 181 1.76 14.38 9.94
N VAL A 182 1.65 13.83 11.13
CA VAL A 182 0.63 14.25 12.10
C VAL A 182 0.97 15.66 12.58
N THR A 183 0.14 16.61 12.18
CA THR A 183 0.22 18.03 12.58
C THR A 183 -1.00 18.45 13.42
N GLU A 184 -1.99 17.58 13.50
CA GLU A 184 -3.25 17.80 14.18
C GLU A 184 -3.09 17.75 15.70
N SER A 185 -3.97 18.49 16.41
CA SER A 185 -4.09 18.35 17.86
C SER A 185 -4.54 16.92 18.23
N PRO A 186 -4.28 16.46 19.46
CA PRO A 186 -4.75 15.16 19.93
C PRO A 186 -6.26 14.95 19.76
N GLU A 187 -7.06 16.00 19.96
CA GLU A 187 -8.51 15.99 19.80
C GLU A 187 -8.89 15.76 18.32
N ARG A 188 -8.25 16.49 17.40
CA ARG A 188 -8.48 16.37 15.96
C ARG A 188 -8.04 14.99 15.45
N LYS A 189 -6.87 14.52 15.89
CA LYS A 189 -6.39 13.15 15.60
C LYS A 189 -7.43 12.11 16.03
N SER A 190 -7.96 12.23 17.24
CA SER A 190 -9.00 11.33 17.75
C SER A 190 -10.29 11.36 16.88
N VAL A 191 -10.70 12.52 16.39
CA VAL A 191 -11.86 12.62 15.48
C VAL A 191 -11.61 11.82 14.20
N ILE A 192 -10.47 12.01 13.53
CA ILE A 192 -10.13 11.29 12.30
C ILE A 192 -10.13 9.78 12.53
N GLN A 193 -9.51 9.31 13.61
CA GLN A 193 -9.50 7.89 14.00
C GLN A 193 -10.92 7.34 14.20
N LYS A 194 -11.81 8.09 14.84
CA LYS A 194 -13.21 7.68 15.08
C LYS A 194 -14.00 7.54 13.79
N TYR A 195 -13.74 8.37 12.77
CA TYR A 195 -14.36 8.20 11.44
C TYR A 195 -13.93 6.90 10.77
N TYR A 196 -12.63 6.57 10.84
CA TYR A 196 -12.15 5.28 10.36
C TYR A 196 -12.79 4.12 11.12
N MET A 197 -12.85 4.18 12.45
CA MET A 197 -13.46 3.14 13.28
C MET A 197 -14.95 2.97 12.96
N ALA A 198 -15.68 4.06 12.71
CA ALA A 198 -17.08 4.02 12.33
C ALA A 198 -17.29 3.34 10.97
N LEU A 199 -16.44 3.66 9.99
CA LEU A 199 -16.47 3.01 8.68
C LEU A 199 -16.10 1.52 8.77
N LEU A 200 -15.08 1.18 9.55
CA LEU A 200 -14.69 -0.21 9.80
C LEU A 200 -15.82 -1.00 10.48
N THR A 201 -16.57 -0.38 11.40
CA THR A 201 -17.76 -1.00 12.04
C THR A 201 -18.86 -1.28 11.01
N MET A 202 -19.02 -0.39 10.02
CA MET A 202 -19.96 -0.66 8.92
C MET A 202 -19.47 -1.82 8.05
N VAL A 203 -18.16 -1.89 7.74
CA VAL A 203 -17.57 -3.03 7.00
C VAL A 203 -17.84 -4.34 7.75
N ASP A 204 -17.57 -4.38 9.05
CA ASP A 204 -17.80 -5.55 9.91
C ASP A 204 -19.28 -6.00 9.87
N ALA A 205 -20.21 -5.06 9.98
CA ALA A 205 -21.64 -5.35 9.88
C ALA A 205 -22.04 -5.96 8.53
N TYR A 206 -21.38 -5.55 7.43
CA TYR A 206 -21.67 -6.11 6.11
C TYR A 206 -20.94 -7.44 5.85
N VAL A 207 -19.77 -7.65 6.41
CA VAL A 207 -19.14 -8.99 6.47
C VAL A 207 -20.03 -9.94 7.27
N GLY A 208 -20.62 -9.49 8.38
CA GLY A 208 -21.61 -10.26 9.15
C GLY A 208 -22.75 -10.78 8.29
N LYS A 209 -23.29 -9.99 7.36
CA LYS A 209 -24.33 -10.46 6.42
C LYS A 209 -23.85 -11.60 5.52
N VAL A 210 -22.58 -11.59 5.10
CA VAL A 210 -22.01 -12.72 4.34
C VAL A 210 -21.97 -13.97 5.21
N LEU A 211 -21.56 -13.84 6.48
CA LEU A 211 -21.55 -14.96 7.42
C LEU A 211 -22.98 -15.49 7.68
N ASP A 212 -23.99 -14.61 7.81
CA ASP A 212 -25.40 -15.00 7.93
C ASP A 212 -25.87 -15.83 6.73
N TYR A 213 -25.39 -15.52 5.51
CA TYR A 213 -25.70 -16.30 4.30
C TYR A 213 -24.98 -17.64 4.28
N MET A 214 -23.73 -17.69 4.76
CA MET A 214 -23.01 -18.95 4.95
C MET A 214 -23.77 -19.89 5.92
N ASP A 215 -24.32 -19.33 7.00
CA ASP A 215 -25.15 -20.06 7.96
C ASP A 215 -26.50 -20.48 7.35
N HIS A 216 -27.18 -19.56 6.68
CA HIS A 216 -28.54 -19.78 6.15
C HIS A 216 -28.58 -20.91 5.11
N TYR A 217 -27.57 -20.99 4.25
CA TYR A 217 -27.48 -21.98 3.19
C TYR A 217 -26.59 -23.17 3.52
N ASP A 218 -26.08 -23.27 4.77
CA ASP A 218 -25.16 -24.33 5.25
C ASP A 218 -23.89 -24.47 4.35
N LEU A 219 -23.37 -23.33 3.85
CA LEU A 219 -22.25 -23.31 2.91
C LEU A 219 -20.91 -23.69 3.57
N TRP A 220 -20.84 -23.76 4.89
CA TRP A 220 -19.64 -24.18 5.60
C TRP A 220 -19.18 -25.59 5.28
N GLN A 221 -20.05 -26.43 4.72
CA GLN A 221 -19.78 -27.84 4.42
C GLN A 221 -18.97 -28.03 3.16
N ASP A 222 -19.06 -27.08 2.19
CA ASP A 222 -18.49 -27.25 0.85
C ASP A 222 -17.86 -26.00 0.27
N THR A 223 -18.01 -24.85 0.92
CA THR A 223 -17.54 -23.55 0.45
C THR A 223 -16.40 -23.02 1.32
N MET A 224 -15.27 -22.67 0.67
CA MET A 224 -14.17 -21.95 1.33
C MET A 224 -14.50 -20.46 1.37
N LEU A 225 -14.31 -19.84 2.53
CA LEU A 225 -14.41 -18.38 2.71
C LEU A 225 -13.05 -17.80 3.05
N ILE A 226 -12.62 -16.77 2.30
CA ILE A 226 -11.44 -15.97 2.60
C ILE A 226 -11.88 -14.53 2.81
N VAL A 227 -11.52 -13.95 3.96
CA VAL A 227 -11.70 -12.52 4.25
C VAL A 227 -10.32 -11.92 4.49
N ASN A 228 -9.93 -10.96 3.65
CA ASN A 228 -8.64 -10.29 3.73
C ASN A 228 -8.74 -8.85 3.24
N THR A 229 -7.66 -8.09 3.41
CA THR A 229 -7.51 -6.75 2.79
C THR A 229 -6.22 -6.71 1.97
N ASP A 230 -6.05 -5.66 1.18
CA ASP A 230 -4.86 -5.44 0.35
C ASP A 230 -3.70 -4.82 1.14
N HIS A 231 -3.97 -3.89 2.04
CA HIS A 231 -3.01 -3.22 2.93
C HIS A 231 -3.75 -2.53 4.07
N GLY A 232 -3.01 -2.11 5.10
CA GLY A 232 -3.52 -1.27 6.16
C GLY A 232 -3.31 0.24 5.89
N PHE A 233 -3.40 1.03 6.98
CA PHE A 233 -3.32 2.48 6.93
C PHE A 233 -2.77 3.01 8.27
N LEU A 234 -1.83 3.96 8.24
CA LEU A 234 -1.39 4.65 9.44
C LEU A 234 -2.41 5.73 9.84
N LEU A 235 -2.90 5.62 11.04
CA LEU A 235 -3.87 6.53 11.65
C LEU A 235 -3.21 7.41 12.73
N GLY A 236 -1.97 7.81 12.46
CA GLY A 236 -1.14 8.61 13.35
C GLY A 236 -0.08 7.81 14.09
N GLU A 237 0.08 6.51 13.82
CA GLU A 237 1.24 5.72 14.25
C GLU A 237 2.49 6.25 13.54
N HIS A 238 3.65 6.11 14.17
CA HIS A 238 4.92 6.63 13.66
C HIS A 238 4.88 8.12 13.25
N GLU A 239 3.91 8.88 13.80
CA GLU A 239 3.66 10.29 13.47
C GLU A 239 3.25 10.53 12.00
N TRP A 240 2.62 9.54 11.34
CA TRP A 240 2.17 9.63 9.96
C TRP A 240 0.69 9.33 9.78
N TRP A 241 0.10 9.97 8.76
CA TRP A 241 -1.16 9.59 8.15
C TRP A 241 -0.90 8.97 6.77
N GLY A 242 -1.61 7.89 6.45
CA GLY A 242 -1.58 7.34 5.11
C GLY A 242 -0.92 5.97 5.00
N LYS A 243 -0.52 5.58 3.78
CA LYS A 243 -0.11 4.22 3.45
C LYS A 243 1.04 4.11 2.44
N ASN A 244 1.41 5.21 1.76
CA ASN A 244 2.34 5.14 0.62
C ASN A 244 3.41 6.24 0.62
N ILE A 245 3.56 6.99 1.70
CA ILE A 245 4.55 8.08 1.82
C ILE A 245 5.74 7.66 2.67
N MET A 246 5.49 6.89 3.72
CA MET A 246 6.42 6.42 4.72
C MET A 246 6.86 4.97 4.43
N PRO A 247 7.85 4.42 5.18
CA PRO A 247 8.17 3.00 5.13
C PRO A 247 6.96 2.11 5.43
N LEU A 248 6.97 0.88 4.91
CA LEU A 248 5.89 -0.09 5.10
C LEU A 248 5.98 -0.74 6.49
N TYR A 249 5.52 0.00 7.51
CA TYR A 249 5.37 -0.54 8.86
C TYR A 249 4.29 -1.63 8.93
N ASN A 250 4.28 -2.38 10.02
CA ASN A 250 3.32 -3.48 10.21
C ASN A 250 1.86 -3.05 10.11
N GLU A 251 1.52 -1.83 10.53
CA GLU A 251 0.17 -1.29 10.40
C GLU A 251 -0.30 -1.21 8.94
N VAL A 252 0.64 -1.19 7.99
CA VAL A 252 0.33 -1.19 6.56
C VAL A 252 0.53 -2.57 5.94
N ALA A 253 1.56 -3.31 6.37
CA ALA A 253 2.03 -4.54 5.70
C ALA A 253 1.53 -5.84 6.34
N ASN A 254 1.26 -5.86 7.66
CA ASN A 254 0.74 -7.03 8.35
C ASN A 254 -0.78 -6.99 8.39
N ILE A 255 -1.39 -7.51 7.34
CA ILE A 255 -2.84 -7.42 7.09
C ILE A 255 -3.60 -8.61 7.66
N PRO A 256 -4.88 -8.42 8.07
CA PRO A 256 -5.74 -9.52 8.47
C PRO A 256 -6.01 -10.48 7.31
N CYS A 257 -6.00 -11.78 7.61
CA CYS A 257 -6.40 -12.82 6.69
C CYS A 257 -7.11 -13.94 7.47
N PHE A 258 -8.39 -14.10 7.22
CA PHE A 258 -9.23 -15.13 7.84
C PHE A 258 -9.64 -16.12 6.75
N ILE A 259 -9.41 -17.42 7.00
CA ILE A 259 -9.73 -18.46 6.04
C ILE A 259 -10.52 -19.57 6.74
N TRP A 260 -11.70 -19.85 6.22
CA TRP A 260 -12.42 -21.08 6.48
C TRP A 260 -12.26 -22.03 5.28
N HIS A 261 -11.98 -23.31 5.56
CA HIS A 261 -11.93 -24.34 4.54
C HIS A 261 -12.70 -25.56 5.01
N PRO A 262 -13.63 -26.12 4.22
CA PRO A 262 -14.52 -27.23 4.64
C PRO A 262 -13.77 -28.45 5.18
N GLN A 263 -12.63 -28.79 4.59
CA GLN A 263 -11.83 -29.98 4.95
C GLN A 263 -10.76 -29.68 6.00
N HIS A 264 -10.41 -28.43 6.23
CA HIS A 264 -9.32 -28.01 7.12
C HIS A 264 -9.78 -26.95 8.13
N GLY A 265 -11.09 -26.86 8.36
CA GLY A 265 -11.68 -25.86 9.23
C GLY A 265 -11.22 -26.05 10.68
N CYS A 266 -10.54 -25.05 11.21
CA CYS A 266 -10.16 -24.94 12.62
C CYS A 266 -10.71 -23.62 13.14
N ALA A 267 -12.00 -23.60 13.44
CA ALA A 267 -12.68 -22.38 13.90
C ALA A 267 -12.02 -21.79 15.15
N GLY A 268 -11.68 -20.51 15.11
CA GLY A 268 -11.09 -19.79 16.24
C GLY A 268 -9.59 -20.06 16.47
N GLU A 269 -8.92 -20.77 15.58
CA GLU A 269 -7.47 -21.01 15.68
C GLU A 269 -6.66 -19.96 14.91
N SER A 270 -5.52 -19.58 15.51
CA SER A 270 -4.51 -18.74 14.84
C SER A 270 -3.37 -19.59 14.30
N ARG A 271 -2.81 -19.19 13.17
CA ARG A 271 -1.62 -19.79 12.55
C ARG A 271 -0.46 -18.81 12.62
N GLN A 272 0.76 -19.34 12.84
CA GLN A 272 1.98 -18.54 12.99
C GLN A 272 2.89 -18.61 11.76
N ALA A 273 2.64 -19.56 10.87
CA ALA A 273 3.42 -19.70 9.64
C ALA A 273 3.28 -18.45 8.75
N LEU A 274 4.40 -18.01 8.18
CA LEU A 274 4.43 -16.88 7.26
C LEU A 274 3.54 -17.13 6.04
N ALA A 275 2.63 -16.19 5.78
CA ALA A 275 1.76 -16.14 4.61
C ALA A 275 1.88 -14.79 3.91
N GLN A 276 1.58 -14.76 2.63
CA GLN A 276 1.54 -13.53 1.82
C GLN A 276 0.31 -13.51 0.92
N THR A 277 -0.08 -12.34 0.46
CA THR A 277 -1.19 -12.18 -0.49
C THR A 277 -1.02 -12.97 -1.78
N ILE A 278 0.22 -13.15 -2.25
CA ILE A 278 0.53 -14.00 -3.43
C ILE A 278 0.22 -15.49 -3.20
N ASP A 279 0.00 -15.92 -1.95
CA ASP A 279 -0.36 -17.31 -1.62
C ASP A 279 -1.85 -17.59 -1.80
N ILE A 280 -2.70 -16.55 -1.75
CA ILE A 280 -4.14 -16.67 -1.95
C ILE A 280 -4.47 -17.27 -3.33
N PRO A 281 -3.91 -16.76 -4.46
CA PRO A 281 -4.11 -17.36 -5.79
C PRO A 281 -3.70 -18.84 -5.86
N ALA A 282 -2.56 -19.19 -5.26
CA ALA A 282 -2.09 -20.57 -5.22
C ALA A 282 -3.02 -21.48 -4.38
N THR A 283 -3.54 -20.95 -3.26
CA THR A 283 -4.50 -21.66 -2.40
C THR A 283 -5.83 -21.88 -3.11
N LEU A 284 -6.32 -20.89 -3.84
CA LEU A 284 -7.55 -21.02 -4.65
C LEU A 284 -7.41 -22.14 -5.69
N LEU A 285 -6.30 -22.16 -6.46
CA LEU A 285 -6.07 -23.21 -7.44
C LEU A 285 -5.99 -24.60 -6.82
N ASP A 286 -5.27 -24.73 -5.70
CA ASP A 286 -5.11 -26.00 -4.99
C ASP A 286 -6.46 -26.48 -4.43
N SER A 287 -7.30 -25.59 -3.89
CA SER A 287 -8.64 -25.93 -3.39
C SER A 287 -9.58 -26.43 -4.50
N PHE A 288 -9.41 -25.98 -5.74
CA PHE A 288 -10.13 -26.50 -6.90
C PHE A 288 -9.41 -27.68 -7.60
N GLY A 289 -8.32 -28.20 -7.01
CA GLY A 289 -7.55 -29.30 -7.57
C GLY A 289 -6.83 -28.96 -8.89
N LEU A 290 -6.54 -27.70 -9.13
CA LEU A 290 -5.90 -27.22 -10.35
C LEU A 290 -4.40 -27.00 -10.15
N PRO A 291 -3.57 -27.32 -11.17
CA PRO A 291 -2.13 -27.11 -11.07
C PRO A 291 -1.80 -25.61 -11.06
N LYS A 292 -0.83 -25.25 -10.23
CA LYS A 292 -0.25 -23.91 -10.16
C LYS A 292 0.56 -23.62 -11.44
N PRO A 293 0.43 -22.44 -12.08
CA PRO A 293 1.33 -22.00 -13.16
C PRO A 293 2.80 -21.99 -12.72
N GLN A 294 3.71 -22.26 -13.65
CA GLN A 294 5.15 -22.29 -13.39
C GLN A 294 5.68 -20.94 -12.86
N ASP A 295 5.14 -19.84 -13.38
CA ASP A 295 5.57 -18.48 -13.03
C ASP A 295 5.00 -17.97 -11.71
N MET A 296 4.06 -18.68 -11.09
CA MET A 296 3.44 -18.33 -9.82
C MET A 296 4.40 -18.64 -8.65
N GLN A 297 4.74 -17.62 -7.86
CA GLN A 297 5.65 -17.70 -6.71
C GLN A 297 4.91 -18.02 -5.40
N GLY A 298 3.63 -17.69 -5.35
CA GLY A 298 2.76 -18.04 -4.23
C GLY A 298 2.73 -19.55 -3.98
N VAL A 299 2.46 -19.94 -2.75
CA VAL A 299 2.39 -21.33 -2.28
C VAL A 299 1.04 -21.54 -1.62
N SER A 300 0.42 -22.71 -1.83
CA SER A 300 -0.84 -23.04 -1.18
C SER A 300 -0.75 -22.98 0.36
N LEU A 301 -1.72 -22.35 0.99
CA LEU A 301 -1.84 -22.24 2.43
C LEU A 301 -2.59 -23.44 3.06
N LEU A 302 -3.02 -24.43 2.28
CA LEU A 302 -3.71 -25.61 2.84
C LEU A 302 -2.89 -26.37 3.91
N PRO A 303 -1.54 -26.52 3.79
CA PRO A 303 -0.74 -27.09 4.87
C PRO A 303 -0.75 -26.21 6.16
N VAL A 304 -0.75 -24.89 6.00
CA VAL A 304 -0.85 -23.94 7.13
C VAL A 304 -2.21 -24.08 7.81
N LEU A 305 -3.29 -24.14 7.03
CA LEU A 305 -4.64 -24.29 7.58
C LEU A 305 -4.79 -25.60 8.36
N ARG A 306 -4.23 -26.70 7.85
CA ARG A 306 -4.36 -28.03 8.45
C ARG A 306 -3.65 -28.15 9.80
N ASP A 307 -2.38 -27.72 9.88
CA ASP A 307 -1.53 -28.03 11.03
C ASP A 307 -0.40 -27.01 11.28
N ASP A 308 -0.55 -25.80 10.75
CA ASP A 308 0.45 -24.71 10.82
C ASP A 308 1.83 -25.08 10.22
N THR A 309 1.86 -26.03 9.26
CA THR A 309 3.10 -26.38 8.58
C THR A 309 3.64 -25.18 7.79
N PRO A 310 4.86 -24.69 8.07
CA PRO A 310 5.41 -23.54 7.37
C PRO A 310 5.60 -23.80 5.86
N VAL A 311 5.14 -22.88 5.03
CA VAL A 311 5.25 -22.96 3.58
C VAL A 311 6.36 -22.06 3.02
N ARG A 312 6.91 -21.18 3.85
CA ARG A 312 8.03 -20.29 3.53
C ARG A 312 8.84 -19.89 4.75
N ASN A 313 10.11 -19.56 4.55
CA ASN A 313 10.99 -19.05 5.61
C ASN A 313 11.10 -17.52 5.59
N TYR A 314 10.79 -16.89 4.44
CA TYR A 314 10.89 -15.45 4.23
C TYR A 314 9.71 -14.94 3.41
N ALA A 315 9.34 -13.70 3.65
CA ALA A 315 8.36 -12.96 2.87
C ALA A 315 8.99 -11.66 2.34
N LEU A 316 8.89 -11.44 1.02
CA LEU A 316 9.39 -10.25 0.34
C LEU A 316 8.19 -9.34 -0.01
N PHE A 317 8.28 -8.03 0.28
CA PHE A 317 7.21 -7.08 -0.01
C PHE A 317 7.74 -5.67 -0.24
N GLY A 318 6.96 -4.82 -0.88
CA GLY A 318 7.38 -3.45 -1.17
C GLY A 318 6.57 -2.76 -2.24
N TYR A 319 6.98 -1.52 -2.54
CA TYR A 319 6.49 -0.74 -3.68
C TYR A 319 7.58 -0.58 -4.72
N HIS A 320 7.18 -0.49 -5.98
CA HIS A 320 8.12 -0.27 -7.08
C HIS A 320 8.96 0.99 -6.87
N GLY A 321 10.28 0.79 -6.80
CA GLY A 321 11.25 1.87 -6.62
C GLY A 321 11.38 2.44 -5.20
N CYS A 322 10.56 1.97 -4.23
CA CYS A 322 10.64 2.32 -2.82
C CYS A 322 11.46 1.29 -2.03
N HIS A 323 11.26 1.16 -0.71
CA HIS A 323 11.93 0.10 0.04
C HIS A 323 11.57 -1.29 -0.51
N ILE A 324 12.57 -2.16 -0.58
CA ILE A 324 12.37 -3.61 -0.67
C ILE A 324 12.45 -4.12 0.76
N ASN A 325 11.41 -4.80 1.22
CA ASN A 325 11.31 -5.30 2.58
C ASN A 325 11.34 -6.82 2.58
N ILE A 326 11.92 -7.39 3.62
CA ILE A 326 11.92 -8.83 3.88
C ILE A 326 11.67 -9.11 5.35
N THR A 327 10.91 -10.17 5.64
CA THR A 327 10.71 -10.67 6.99
C THR A 327 10.91 -12.17 7.05
N ASP A 328 11.37 -12.65 8.21
CA ASP A 328 11.39 -14.06 8.59
C ASP A 328 10.35 -14.40 9.68
N GLY A 329 9.43 -13.46 9.95
CA GLY A 329 8.41 -13.55 11.00
C GLY A 329 8.85 -12.93 12.33
N ARG A 330 10.15 -12.89 12.62
CA ARG A 330 10.70 -12.18 13.79
C ARG A 330 11.25 -10.82 13.44
N TYR A 331 12.08 -10.74 12.41
CA TYR A 331 12.69 -9.49 11.97
C TYR A 331 12.01 -8.96 10.72
N VAL A 332 11.89 -7.64 10.63
CA VAL A 332 11.57 -6.93 9.38
C VAL A 332 12.78 -6.09 8.98
N TYR A 333 13.35 -6.37 7.82
CA TYR A 333 14.43 -5.59 7.24
C TYR A 333 13.92 -4.80 6.03
N MET A 334 14.09 -3.49 6.06
CA MET A 334 13.65 -2.55 5.03
C MET A 334 14.87 -1.95 4.33
N ARG A 335 15.13 -2.35 3.09
CA ARG A 335 16.25 -1.85 2.29
C ARG A 335 15.81 -0.65 1.46
N ALA A 336 16.29 0.54 1.79
CA ALA A 336 16.05 1.76 1.03
C ALA A 336 16.87 1.80 -0.27
N PRO A 337 16.42 2.51 -1.32
CA PRO A 337 17.31 2.89 -2.42
C PRO A 337 18.49 3.71 -1.91
N VAL A 338 19.66 3.51 -2.49
CA VAL A 338 20.85 4.34 -2.24
C VAL A 338 21.04 5.41 -3.32
N THR A 339 20.23 5.37 -4.38
CA THR A 339 20.17 6.38 -5.44
C THR A 339 18.96 7.27 -5.25
N GLN A 340 19.12 8.57 -5.51
CA GLN A 340 18.06 9.55 -5.35
C GLN A 340 16.95 9.38 -6.40
N GLY A 341 15.73 9.56 -5.95
CA GLY A 341 14.55 9.63 -6.81
C GLY A 341 14.37 8.41 -7.71
N VAL A 342 14.20 8.65 -8.99
CA VAL A 342 13.96 7.60 -10.02
C VAL A 342 15.21 7.18 -10.80
N SER A 343 16.38 7.66 -10.44
CA SER A 343 17.62 7.30 -11.14
C SER A 343 17.82 5.78 -11.17
N GLY A 344 18.01 5.22 -12.36
CA GLY A 344 18.17 3.77 -12.56
C GLY A 344 16.90 2.95 -12.34
N LEU A 345 15.71 3.57 -12.29
CA LEU A 345 14.44 2.86 -12.15
C LEU A 345 13.72 2.80 -13.50
N TYR A 346 13.18 1.63 -13.83
CA TYR A 346 12.45 1.38 -15.08
C TYR A 346 11.18 0.58 -14.81
N GLU A 347 10.19 0.75 -15.67
CA GLU A 347 8.98 -0.07 -15.72
C GLU A 347 9.03 -1.01 -16.94
N TYR A 348 8.68 -2.28 -16.74
CA TYR A 348 8.70 -3.32 -17.77
C TYR A 348 7.29 -3.75 -18.14
N THR A 349 6.92 -3.67 -19.42
CA THR A 349 5.51 -3.86 -19.82
C THR A 349 5.35 -4.16 -21.32
N LEU A 350 4.27 -4.84 -21.68
CA LEU A 350 3.69 -4.86 -23.02
C LEU A 350 2.46 -3.94 -23.13
N MET A 351 1.98 -3.44 -21.99
CA MET A 351 0.81 -2.58 -21.89
C MET A 351 1.25 -1.16 -21.55
N PRO A 352 1.40 -0.23 -22.53
CA PRO A 352 1.90 1.13 -22.28
C PRO A 352 0.84 2.01 -21.61
N THR A 353 0.30 1.53 -20.52
CA THR A 353 -0.72 2.17 -19.69
C THR A 353 -0.50 1.83 -18.23
N ARG A 354 -0.73 2.76 -17.34
CA ARG A 354 -0.93 2.50 -15.90
C ARG A 354 -2.36 2.03 -15.67
N ILE A 355 -2.70 1.57 -14.50
CA ILE A 355 -4.06 1.12 -14.23
C ILE A 355 -5.08 2.24 -14.48
N ASN A 356 -4.74 3.49 -14.13
CA ASN A 356 -5.64 4.64 -14.14
C ASN A 356 -5.44 5.62 -15.30
N ARG A 357 -4.37 5.51 -16.08
CA ARG A 357 -4.08 6.40 -17.23
C ARG A 357 -3.11 5.77 -18.22
N ARG A 358 -3.11 6.22 -19.43
CA ARG A 358 -2.09 5.90 -20.42
C ARG A 358 -0.76 6.58 -20.08
N PHE A 359 0.35 5.99 -20.52
CA PHE A 359 1.61 6.73 -20.60
C PHE A 359 1.46 7.92 -21.53
N THR A 360 2.09 9.03 -21.19
CA THR A 360 2.21 10.18 -22.08
C THR A 360 3.26 9.91 -23.18
N PRO A 361 3.20 10.63 -24.32
CA PRO A 361 4.25 10.52 -25.31
C PRO A 361 5.66 10.82 -24.77
N SER A 362 5.78 11.75 -23.82
CA SER A 362 7.07 12.08 -23.19
C SER A 362 7.62 10.91 -22.36
N GLU A 363 6.77 10.23 -21.57
CA GLU A 363 7.17 9.03 -20.81
C GLU A 363 7.69 7.91 -21.72
N LEU A 364 7.18 7.83 -22.95
CA LEU A 364 7.54 6.77 -23.89
C LEU A 364 8.77 7.12 -24.77
N GLN A 365 9.23 8.36 -24.82
CA GLN A 365 10.36 8.77 -25.66
C GLN A 365 11.66 8.03 -25.32
N GLY A 366 11.89 7.73 -24.03
CA GLY A 366 13.07 7.01 -23.57
C GLY A 366 12.94 5.49 -23.55
N MET A 367 11.84 4.92 -24.08
CA MET A 367 11.62 3.49 -24.06
C MET A 367 12.61 2.74 -24.94
N THR A 368 13.00 1.56 -24.47
CA THR A 368 13.81 0.58 -25.22
C THR A 368 13.16 -0.79 -25.14
N LEU A 369 13.63 -1.72 -25.96
CA LEU A 369 13.16 -3.10 -25.92
C LEU A 369 14.11 -3.93 -25.04
N HIS A 370 13.56 -4.59 -24.02
CA HIS A 370 14.28 -5.50 -23.14
C HIS A 370 14.08 -6.95 -23.54
N PRO A 371 15.12 -7.82 -23.43
CA PRO A 371 14.96 -9.27 -23.58
C PRO A 371 13.84 -9.84 -22.69
N PRO A 372 13.31 -11.02 -23.01
CA PRO A 372 12.33 -11.66 -22.14
C PRO A 372 12.87 -11.89 -20.71
N PHE A 373 12.03 -11.68 -19.70
CA PHE A 373 12.20 -12.30 -18.38
C PHE A 373 11.65 -13.73 -18.41
N GLY A 374 12.01 -14.56 -17.46
CA GLY A 374 11.54 -15.93 -17.36
C GLY A 374 10.01 -16.06 -17.41
N PHE A 375 9.33 -15.15 -16.73
CA PHE A 375 7.86 -15.12 -16.64
C PHE A 375 7.14 -14.48 -17.84
N THR A 376 7.85 -13.83 -18.76
CA THR A 376 7.20 -13.16 -19.92
C THR A 376 6.94 -14.11 -21.08
N LYS A 377 7.09 -15.42 -20.87
CA LYS A 377 6.78 -16.48 -21.85
C LYS A 377 7.45 -16.25 -23.22
N GLY A 378 8.72 -15.78 -23.18
CA GLY A 378 9.51 -15.48 -24.38
C GLY A 378 9.21 -14.12 -25.02
N CYS A 379 8.26 -13.35 -24.50
CA CYS A 379 7.96 -12.03 -25.02
C CYS A 379 9.02 -11.00 -24.56
N LYS A 380 9.59 -10.26 -25.51
CA LYS A 380 10.33 -9.03 -25.19
C LYS A 380 9.36 -8.01 -24.65
N VAL A 381 9.82 -7.18 -23.71
CA VAL A 381 9.00 -6.14 -23.09
C VAL A 381 9.57 -4.76 -23.33
N LEU A 382 8.75 -3.73 -23.27
CA LEU A 382 9.20 -2.35 -23.23
C LEU A 382 9.87 -2.11 -21.88
N LYS A 383 11.04 -1.48 -21.90
CA LYS A 383 11.74 -0.93 -20.74
C LYS A 383 11.57 0.58 -20.81
N ILE A 384 10.80 1.15 -19.89
CA ILE A 384 10.42 2.55 -19.86
C ILE A 384 11.04 3.19 -18.63
N PRO A 385 11.81 4.30 -18.75
CA PRO A 385 12.31 5.02 -17.58
C PRO A 385 11.15 5.45 -16.68
N ALA A 386 11.24 5.19 -15.37
CA ALA A 386 10.21 5.63 -14.44
C ALA A 386 10.32 7.14 -14.22
N GLU A 387 9.19 7.86 -14.23
CA GLU A 387 9.14 9.30 -13.94
C GLU A 387 8.88 9.61 -12.47
N SER A 388 8.31 8.66 -11.75
CA SER A 388 8.00 8.85 -10.33
C SER A 388 7.98 7.53 -9.56
N VAL A 389 8.16 7.61 -8.27
CA VAL A 389 7.91 6.54 -7.30
C VAL A 389 6.75 6.92 -6.39
N MET A 390 6.07 5.94 -5.81
CA MET A 390 4.96 6.22 -4.88
C MET A 390 5.44 7.00 -3.66
N THR A 391 6.52 6.52 -3.03
CA THR A 391 7.14 7.19 -1.89
C THR A 391 8.26 8.08 -2.41
N ARG A 392 7.97 9.36 -2.59
CA ARG A 392 9.03 10.32 -2.92
C ARG A 392 10.05 10.36 -1.80
N GLY A 393 11.33 10.20 -2.18
CA GLY A 393 12.44 10.20 -1.24
C GLY A 393 12.48 8.98 -0.32
N ALA A 394 12.12 7.80 -0.81
CA ALA A 394 12.32 6.54 -0.08
C ALA A 394 13.79 6.32 0.33
N ASP A 395 14.73 6.83 -0.47
CA ASP A 395 16.15 6.90 -0.18
C ASP A 395 16.49 7.62 1.14
N ARG A 396 15.67 8.61 1.55
CA ARG A 396 15.87 9.40 2.78
C ARG A 396 15.60 8.62 4.06
N PHE A 397 14.68 7.66 4.01
CA PHE A 397 14.32 6.89 5.19
C PHE A 397 15.40 5.89 5.63
N GLY A 398 16.42 5.66 4.78
CA GLY A 398 17.51 4.76 5.08
C GLY A 398 17.09 3.29 5.25
N HIS A 399 18.07 2.44 5.49
CA HIS A 399 17.83 1.02 5.77
C HIS A 399 17.42 0.83 7.23
N ARG A 400 16.44 -0.03 7.49
CA ARG A 400 15.88 -0.26 8.83
C ARG A 400 15.80 -1.72 9.16
N LEU A 401 15.95 -2.03 10.43
CA LEU A 401 15.71 -3.37 10.97
C LEU A 401 14.88 -3.25 12.25
N TYR A 402 13.84 -4.06 12.35
CA TYR A 402 13.02 -4.17 13.56
C TYR A 402 12.96 -5.62 14.01
N ASP A 403 13.04 -5.86 15.33
CA ASP A 403 12.79 -7.16 15.96
C ASP A 403 11.36 -7.16 16.50
N LEU A 404 10.44 -7.80 15.80
CA LEU A 404 9.03 -7.82 16.16
C LEU A 404 8.72 -8.60 17.44
N HIS A 405 9.65 -9.45 17.91
CA HIS A 405 9.50 -10.13 19.17
C HIS A 405 9.67 -9.16 20.36
N ASP A 406 10.65 -8.27 20.29
CA ASP A 406 10.97 -7.33 21.34
C ASP A 406 10.24 -5.97 21.17
N ASP A 407 9.95 -5.61 19.92
CA ASP A 407 9.27 -4.36 19.53
C ASP A 407 8.24 -4.61 18.41
N PRO A 408 7.09 -5.18 18.74
CA PRO A 408 6.05 -5.47 17.74
C PRO A 408 5.46 -4.22 17.07
N LEU A 409 5.61 -3.05 17.69
CA LEU A 409 5.13 -1.76 17.16
C LEU A 409 6.20 -1.01 16.35
N GLN A 410 7.36 -1.59 16.13
CA GLN A 410 8.45 -1.00 15.34
C GLN A 410 8.84 0.44 15.77
N GLN A 411 8.86 0.68 17.07
CA GLN A 411 9.22 1.99 17.66
C GLN A 411 10.72 2.18 17.78
N THR A 412 11.49 1.10 17.83
CA THR A 412 12.93 1.13 18.05
C THR A 412 13.66 0.28 17.03
N GLN A 413 14.53 0.91 16.26
CA GLN A 413 15.34 0.21 15.27
C GLN A 413 16.36 -0.73 15.93
N SER A 414 16.32 -2.01 15.57
CA SER A 414 17.32 -3.00 16.00
C SER A 414 18.69 -2.71 15.37
N ARG A 415 19.74 -2.96 16.12
CA ARG A 415 21.14 -2.86 15.65
C ARG A 415 21.80 -4.23 15.45
N ASP A 416 21.02 -5.29 15.35
CA ASP A 416 21.52 -6.64 15.06
C ASP A 416 22.00 -6.74 13.59
N THR A 417 23.29 -6.44 13.40
CA THR A 417 23.91 -6.50 12.06
C THR A 417 23.93 -7.90 11.48
N ALA A 418 24.01 -8.95 12.31
CA ALA A 418 24.00 -10.33 11.83
C ALA A 418 22.61 -10.71 11.26
N ALA A 419 21.53 -10.27 11.91
CA ALA A 419 20.18 -10.42 11.36
C ALA A 419 20.01 -9.62 10.06
N ALA A 420 20.49 -8.38 10.01
CA ALA A 420 20.44 -7.56 8.79
C ALA A 420 21.21 -8.21 7.62
N GLU A 421 22.41 -8.73 7.84
CA GLU A 421 23.22 -9.45 6.84
C GLU A 421 22.49 -10.69 6.30
N ARG A 422 21.95 -11.50 7.18
CA ARG A 422 21.19 -12.71 6.84
C ARG A 422 19.97 -12.38 5.99
N LEU A 423 19.17 -11.39 6.42
CA LEU A 423 17.98 -10.95 5.70
C LEU A 423 18.30 -10.29 4.36
N CYS A 424 19.35 -9.47 4.30
CA CYS A 424 19.84 -8.87 3.05
C CYS A 424 20.27 -9.95 2.04
N SER A 425 20.97 -11.00 2.50
CA SER A 425 21.36 -12.13 1.66
C SER A 425 20.17 -12.91 1.13
N SER A 426 19.17 -13.16 2.00
CA SER A 426 17.92 -13.82 1.61
C SER A 426 17.10 -12.96 0.64
N MET A 427 17.05 -11.63 0.84
CA MET A 427 16.43 -10.68 -0.07
C MET A 427 17.05 -10.77 -1.48
N LYS A 428 18.39 -10.74 -1.58
CA LYS A 428 19.11 -10.89 -2.87
C LYS A 428 18.74 -12.20 -3.56
N ALA A 429 18.67 -13.30 -2.82
CA ALA A 429 18.31 -14.60 -3.36
C ALA A 429 16.86 -14.62 -3.88
N MET A 430 15.91 -14.05 -3.14
CA MET A 430 14.50 -13.96 -3.56
C MET A 430 14.32 -13.02 -4.75
N MET A 431 15.05 -11.90 -4.80
CA MET A 431 15.06 -11.01 -5.96
C MET A 431 15.55 -11.74 -7.21
N ALA A 432 16.64 -12.51 -7.10
CA ALA A 432 17.18 -13.31 -8.21
C ALA A 432 16.18 -14.39 -8.67
N GLN A 433 15.53 -15.09 -7.74
CA GLN A 433 14.48 -16.08 -8.05
C GLN A 433 13.24 -15.43 -8.70
N SER A 434 13.02 -14.15 -8.44
CA SER A 434 11.92 -13.37 -9.02
C SER A 434 12.31 -12.70 -10.34
N ASP A 435 13.49 -13.02 -10.89
CA ASP A 435 14.02 -12.43 -12.12
C ASP A 435 14.07 -10.88 -12.05
N ALA A 436 14.48 -10.35 -10.89
CA ALA A 436 14.54 -8.91 -10.65
C ALA A 436 15.51 -8.23 -11.64
N PRO A 437 15.13 -7.08 -12.22
CA PRO A 437 15.98 -6.33 -13.14
C PRO A 437 17.37 -6.03 -12.54
N SER A 438 18.42 -6.20 -13.34
CA SER A 438 19.81 -6.08 -12.88
C SER A 438 20.14 -4.70 -12.29
N GLU A 439 19.51 -3.64 -12.76
CA GLU A 439 19.68 -2.28 -12.27
C GLU A 439 19.11 -2.03 -10.86
N LEU A 440 18.28 -2.93 -10.35
CA LEU A 440 17.83 -2.82 -8.96
C LEU A 440 18.98 -3.09 -7.97
N TYR A 441 19.93 -3.95 -8.32
CA TYR A 441 21.03 -4.27 -7.41
C TYR A 441 21.90 -3.05 -7.08
N PRO A 442 22.45 -2.28 -8.05
CA PRO A 442 23.15 -1.03 -7.73
C PRO A 442 22.23 0.01 -7.09
N ARG A 443 20.96 0.10 -7.53
CA ARG A 443 20.01 1.04 -6.96
C ARG A 443 19.82 0.86 -5.45
N TYR A 444 19.87 -0.38 -4.97
CA TYR A 444 19.75 -0.72 -3.54
C TYR A 444 21.08 -1.01 -2.85
N GLY A 445 22.23 -0.75 -3.51
CA GLY A 445 23.55 -1.02 -2.97
C GLY A 445 23.75 -2.50 -2.63
N LEU A 446 23.28 -3.39 -3.51
CA LEU A 446 23.33 -4.85 -3.33
C LEU A 446 24.40 -5.53 -4.20
N GLU A 447 25.19 -4.78 -4.98
CA GLU A 447 26.22 -5.36 -5.87
C GLU A 447 27.41 -5.91 -5.10
N ASP A 448 27.92 -5.19 -4.08
CA ASP A 448 29.08 -5.56 -3.28
C ASP A 448 28.76 -5.65 -1.78
N ALA A 449 29.58 -6.42 -1.07
CA ALA A 449 29.44 -6.67 0.37
C ALA A 449 29.89 -5.48 1.25
N GLY A 450 29.66 -4.22 0.86
CA GLY A 450 30.32 -3.09 1.50
C GLY A 450 29.47 -1.85 1.82
N GLY A 451 28.20 -1.82 1.47
CA GLY A 451 27.33 -0.68 1.83
C GLY A 451 26.81 -0.79 3.28
N PRO A 452 26.42 0.33 3.92
CA PRO A 452 25.84 0.28 5.25
C PRO A 452 24.59 -0.59 5.24
N LEU A 453 24.49 -1.52 6.21
CA LEU A 453 23.35 -2.42 6.35
C LEU A 453 22.16 -1.73 7.04
N LEU A 454 22.46 -0.78 7.90
CA LEU A 454 21.47 -0.02 8.67
C LEU A 454 21.67 1.47 8.45
N GLY A 455 20.58 2.21 8.33
CA GLY A 455 20.54 3.66 8.32
C GLY A 455 20.09 4.22 9.67
N LEU A 456 20.06 5.53 9.78
CA LEU A 456 19.48 6.22 10.92
C LEU A 456 18.11 6.77 10.53
N ASP A 457 17.13 6.57 11.41
CA ASP A 457 15.83 7.21 11.29
C ASP A 457 15.80 8.43 12.21
N PRO A 458 15.57 9.65 11.69
CA PRO A 458 15.46 10.84 12.51
C PRO A 458 14.39 10.72 13.60
N HIS A 459 13.32 10.00 13.32
CA HIS A 459 12.25 9.73 14.28
C HIS A 459 12.74 9.00 15.54
N LEU A 460 13.76 8.16 15.39
CA LEU A 460 14.30 7.31 16.45
C LEU A 460 15.55 7.91 17.14
N LEU A 461 15.98 9.12 16.77
CA LEU A 461 17.09 9.81 17.42
C LEU A 461 16.57 10.51 18.69
N PRO A 462 17.03 10.09 19.89
CA PRO A 462 16.53 10.66 21.15
C PRO A 462 16.66 12.19 21.24
N GLU A 463 17.75 12.75 20.70
CA GLU A 463 18.01 14.19 20.68
C GLU A 463 17.04 14.98 19.81
N LEU A 464 16.40 14.34 18.86
CA LEU A 464 15.41 14.95 17.98
C LEU A 464 13.96 14.63 18.38
N ALA A 465 13.74 13.71 19.31
CA ALA A 465 12.43 13.23 19.69
C ALA A 465 11.48 14.32 20.23
N ALA A 466 12.04 15.38 20.82
CA ALA A 466 11.27 16.49 21.39
C ALA A 466 10.76 17.50 20.34
N PHE A 467 11.22 17.42 19.09
CA PHE A 467 10.80 18.34 18.04
C PHE A 467 9.55 17.81 17.32
N ALA A 468 8.74 18.73 16.78
CA ALA A 468 7.66 18.35 15.88
C ALA A 468 8.20 17.55 14.67
N PRO A 469 7.45 16.58 14.12
CA PRO A 469 7.96 15.66 13.10
C PRO A 469 8.60 16.36 11.90
N VAL A 470 7.93 17.34 11.30
CA VAL A 470 8.45 18.09 10.15
C VAL A 470 9.77 18.81 10.47
N VAL A 471 9.88 19.39 11.67
CA VAL A 471 11.11 20.08 12.13
C VAL A 471 12.22 19.09 12.42
N ARG A 472 11.90 17.94 12.99
CA ARG A 472 12.84 16.83 13.27
C ARG A 472 13.53 16.36 12.00
N TYR A 473 12.78 16.10 10.93
CA TYR A 473 13.35 15.69 9.65
C TYR A 473 14.18 16.82 9.00
N GLY A 474 13.73 18.07 9.10
CA GLY A 474 14.49 19.22 8.62
C GLY A 474 15.82 19.42 9.37
N LEU A 475 15.81 19.29 10.70
CA LEU A 475 17.03 19.32 11.53
C LEU A 475 17.99 18.19 11.16
N PHE A 476 17.49 16.99 10.98
CA PHE A 476 18.30 15.85 10.58
C PHE A 476 18.96 16.06 9.22
N ALA A 477 18.22 16.55 8.22
CA ALA A 477 18.76 16.87 6.90
C ALA A 477 19.86 17.93 6.97
N LEU A 478 19.68 18.96 7.80
CA LEU A 478 20.65 20.02 7.99
C LEU A 478 21.90 19.50 8.70
N LEU A 479 21.75 18.71 9.76
CA LEU A 479 22.89 18.08 10.47
C LEU A 479 23.71 17.19 9.52
N GLN A 480 23.06 16.35 8.73
CA GLN A 480 23.74 15.51 7.73
C GLN A 480 24.47 16.34 6.66
N HIS A 481 23.89 17.48 6.25
CA HIS A 481 24.55 18.37 5.29
C HIS A 481 25.83 18.99 5.89
N LEU A 482 25.72 19.51 7.12
CA LEU A 482 26.85 20.14 7.83
C LEU A 482 27.98 19.14 8.11
N GLU A 483 27.64 17.92 8.53
CA GLU A 483 28.60 16.84 8.72
C GLU A 483 29.29 16.47 7.40
N GLY A 484 28.54 16.22 6.34
CA GLY A 484 29.07 15.85 5.02
C GLY A 484 29.91 16.93 4.35
N SER A 485 29.72 18.21 4.72
CA SER A 485 30.52 19.35 4.27
C SER A 485 31.66 19.74 5.23
N GLY A 486 31.84 19.00 6.33
CA GLY A 486 32.91 19.23 7.30
C GLY A 486 32.71 20.48 8.18
N GLN A 487 31.49 21.02 8.27
CA GLN A 487 31.18 22.24 9.01
C GLN A 487 30.84 21.94 10.49
N THR A 488 31.80 21.41 11.22
CA THR A 488 31.63 20.93 12.60
C THR A 488 31.26 22.03 13.58
N GLU A 489 31.73 23.27 13.38
CA GLU A 489 31.39 24.43 14.23
C GLU A 489 29.91 24.81 14.06
N LEU A 490 29.43 24.89 12.81
CA LEU A 490 28.01 25.18 12.53
C LEU A 490 27.09 24.05 13.03
N MET A 491 27.54 22.82 12.94
CA MET A 491 26.80 21.67 13.48
C MET A 491 26.66 21.78 15.01
N ALA A 492 27.73 22.12 15.72
CA ALA A 492 27.70 22.36 17.17
C ALA A 492 26.81 23.54 17.54
N GLN A 493 26.83 24.62 16.75
CA GLN A 493 25.99 25.79 16.93
C GLN A 493 24.50 25.44 16.74
N LEU A 494 24.17 24.71 15.68
CA LEU A 494 22.79 24.22 15.43
C LEU A 494 22.28 23.37 16.60
N GLN A 495 23.09 22.42 17.08
CA GLN A 495 22.72 21.56 18.22
C GLN A 495 22.54 22.34 19.52
N SER A 496 23.29 23.40 19.72
CA SER A 496 23.19 24.23 20.94
C SER A 496 22.05 25.24 20.90
N THR A 497 21.60 25.68 19.73
CA THR A 497 20.57 26.72 19.57
C THR A 497 19.17 26.15 19.28
N SER A 498 19.09 24.96 18.70
CA SER A 498 17.80 24.32 18.40
C SER A 498 17.04 23.96 19.68
N GLN A 499 15.74 24.24 19.71
CA GLN A 499 14.85 24.01 20.85
C GLN A 499 13.56 23.29 20.43
N PRO A 500 12.92 22.50 21.31
CA PRO A 500 11.71 21.76 21.00
C PRO A 500 10.55 22.58 20.44
N GLY A 501 10.50 23.87 20.69
CA GLY A 501 9.49 24.81 20.15
C GLY A 501 9.85 25.41 18.79
N TRP A 502 10.93 24.97 18.14
CA TRP A 502 11.28 25.46 16.81
C TRP A 502 10.21 25.09 15.78
N THR A 503 10.02 26.00 14.84
CA THR A 503 9.18 25.83 13.64
C THR A 503 10.07 25.71 12.41
N THR A 504 9.46 25.47 11.26
CA THR A 504 10.15 25.46 9.96
C THR A 504 10.82 26.81 9.66
N GLU A 505 10.19 27.93 10.07
CA GLU A 505 10.75 29.27 9.92
C GLU A 505 12.03 29.45 10.73
N ASN A 506 12.14 28.85 11.91
CA ASN A 506 13.37 28.88 12.70
C ASN A 506 14.52 28.14 12.01
N LEU A 507 14.22 26.99 11.40
CA LEU A 507 15.21 26.26 10.58
C LEU A 507 15.70 27.08 9.39
N TRP A 508 14.75 27.69 8.64
CA TRP A 508 15.09 28.54 7.50
C TRP A 508 15.90 29.77 7.93
N ALA A 509 15.53 30.40 9.05
CA ALA A 509 16.28 31.53 9.58
C ALA A 509 17.72 31.15 9.97
N PHE A 510 17.92 29.97 10.56
CA PHE A 510 19.28 29.46 10.84
C PHE A 510 20.08 29.28 9.55
N VAL A 511 19.50 28.63 8.52
CA VAL A 511 20.18 28.45 7.23
C VAL A 511 20.56 29.79 6.61
N GLN A 512 19.63 30.76 6.61
CA GLN A 512 19.88 32.08 6.01
C GLN A 512 20.96 32.89 6.71
N ASN A 513 21.07 32.75 8.03
CA ASN A 513 21.97 33.57 8.82
C ASN A 513 23.35 32.95 9.03
N GLU A 514 23.42 31.62 9.15
CA GLU A 514 24.61 30.93 9.64
C GLU A 514 25.29 30.05 8.56
N VAL A 515 24.52 29.51 7.58
CA VAL A 515 25.08 28.67 6.52
C VAL A 515 25.61 29.55 5.37
N PRO A 516 26.79 29.25 4.78
CA PRO A 516 27.31 30.01 3.64
C PRO A 516 26.33 30.11 2.46
N GLN A 517 26.19 31.30 1.89
CA GLN A 517 25.19 31.61 0.87
C GLN A 517 25.23 30.68 -0.36
N GLU A 518 26.42 30.26 -0.79
CA GLU A 518 26.62 29.33 -1.90
C GLU A 518 26.02 27.95 -1.65
N GLN A 519 25.75 27.59 -0.40
CA GLN A 519 25.16 26.31 -0.01
C GLN A 519 23.64 26.37 0.19
N HIS A 520 23.05 27.57 0.28
CA HIS A 520 21.64 27.75 0.60
C HIS A 520 20.73 26.94 -0.31
N GLN A 521 20.94 26.97 -1.62
CA GLN A 521 20.08 26.23 -2.56
C GLN A 521 20.14 24.70 -2.32
N SER A 522 21.33 24.16 -2.06
CA SER A 522 21.51 22.73 -1.77
C SER A 522 20.88 22.34 -0.43
N VAL A 523 21.06 23.18 0.60
CA VAL A 523 20.47 22.96 1.93
C VAL A 523 18.95 23.06 1.88
N TYR A 524 18.41 24.11 1.25
CA TYR A 524 16.95 24.24 1.07
C TYR A 524 16.35 23.05 0.36
N TYR A 525 16.97 22.60 -0.74
CA TYR A 525 16.50 21.44 -1.47
C TYR A 525 16.46 20.18 -0.60
N LYS A 526 17.53 19.91 0.17
CA LYS A 526 17.58 18.75 1.07
C LYS A 526 16.54 18.85 2.19
N MET A 527 16.46 19.99 2.85
CA MET A 527 15.49 20.21 3.93
C MET A 527 14.05 20.16 3.42
N ALA A 528 13.76 20.81 2.28
CA ALA A 528 12.44 20.75 1.67
C ALA A 528 12.03 19.32 1.33
N LEU A 529 12.95 18.53 0.78
CA LEU A 529 12.72 17.11 0.54
C LEU A 529 12.40 16.37 1.83
N GLU A 530 13.19 16.54 2.90
CA GLU A 530 12.99 15.86 4.18
C GLU A 530 11.71 16.31 4.87
N MET A 531 11.41 17.61 4.86
CA MET A 531 10.20 18.18 5.42
C MET A 531 8.99 18.09 4.51
N ARG A 532 9.18 17.66 3.24
CA ARG A 532 8.14 17.62 2.19
C ARG A 532 7.43 18.95 1.98
N LEU A 533 8.20 20.01 1.99
CA LEU A 533 7.77 21.39 1.71
C LEU A 533 8.07 21.74 0.23
N ASP A 534 7.69 20.90 -0.72
CA ASP A 534 7.90 21.15 -2.17
C ASP A 534 7.05 22.30 -2.67
#